data_10ae956ea1df5796880337eb3d1ef8b2
#
_entry.id   10ae956ea1df5796880337eb3d1ef8b2
#
_cell.length_a   1.000
_cell.length_b   1.000
_cell.length_c   1.000
_cell.angle_alpha   90.00
_cell.angle_beta   90.00
_cell.angle_gamma   90.00
#
_symmetry.space_group_name_H-M   'P 1'
#
loop_
_entity.id
_entity.type
_entity.pdbx_description
1 polymer ?
#
loop_
_entity_poly.entity_id
_entity_poly.type
_entity_poly.pdbx_seq_one_letter_code
_entity_poly.pdbx_strand_id
1 'polypeptide(L)'
;LKEFFRTKTKITRSAIIASLVVVAIFGVLQAMESKSATTDQVNLTVDVASVIDVTCPDPSAFGTLTPGTAVTTTATCTTTTNNSTGYILQAKRDDADTTLDLSTDATTNITDKTAWDSTANTGDGNAATWSGTGLGFRVMQTGTDSGYSSTWWGSDDTLTNAKFAGLPSAYDTILDVSSAGETDAAVGFRLDVPAAQTAGTYTGTATFQVTANP
;
A
#
# COMPACT_ATOMS: atom_id res chain seq x y z
N LEU A 1 -3.47 -87.80 61.81
CA LEU A 1 -2.74 -86.54 62.18
C LEU A 1 -1.69 -86.15 61.11
N LYS A 2 -0.98 -87.12 60.52
CA LYS A 2 0.01 -86.83 59.46
C LYS A 2 -0.57 -86.26 58.18
N GLU A 3 -1.73 -86.65 57.75
CA GLU A 3 -2.43 -86.15 56.56
C GLU A 3 -2.93 -84.70 56.76
N PHE A 4 -3.38 -84.40 57.95
CA PHE A 4 -3.90 -83.04 58.27
C PHE A 4 -2.78 -81.95 58.20
N PHE A 5 -1.61 -82.26 58.69
CA PHE A 5 -0.45 -81.37 58.63
C PHE A 5 0.12 -81.22 57.21
N ARG A 6 0.03 -82.28 56.38
CA ARG A 6 0.49 -82.24 55.00
C ARG A 6 -0.39 -81.27 54.11
N THR A 7 -1.67 -81.29 54.35
CA THR A 7 -2.62 -80.42 53.65
C THR A 7 -2.46 -78.93 54.04
N LYS A 8 -2.27 -78.64 55.33
CA LYS A 8 -2.02 -77.30 55.82
C LYS A 8 -0.74 -76.69 55.27
N THR A 9 0.31 -77.42 55.15
CA THR A 9 1.62 -77.01 54.65
C THR A 9 1.53 -76.70 53.15
N LYS A 10 0.77 -77.43 52.36
CA LYS A 10 0.57 -77.15 50.92
C LYS A 10 -0.25 -75.91 50.67
N ILE A 11 -1.31 -75.70 51.48
CA ILE A 11 -2.16 -74.43 51.33
C ILE A 11 -1.34 -73.21 51.69
N THR A 12 -0.50 -73.28 52.74
CA THR A 12 0.31 -72.10 53.15
C THR A 12 1.38 -71.77 52.11
N ARG A 13 2.01 -72.79 51.49
CA ARG A 13 2.99 -72.50 50.42
C ARG A 13 2.34 -71.89 49.13
N SER A 14 1.20 -72.45 48.77
CA SER A 14 0.45 -71.89 47.61
C SER A 14 -0.04 -70.48 47.87
N ALA A 15 -0.49 -70.17 49.08
CA ALA A 15 -0.92 -68.77 49.44
C ALA A 15 0.25 -67.77 49.46
N ILE A 16 1.43 -68.22 49.93
CA ILE A 16 2.62 -67.36 49.93
C ILE A 16 3.13 -67.10 48.51
N ILE A 17 3.13 -68.08 47.64
CA ILE A 17 3.53 -67.92 46.23
C ILE A 17 2.54 -67.00 45.52
N ALA A 18 1.24 -67.17 45.73
CA ALA A 18 0.21 -66.30 45.13
C ALA A 18 0.34 -64.85 45.61
N SER A 19 0.63 -64.61 46.89
CA SER A 19 0.85 -63.26 47.41
C SER A 19 2.12 -62.58 46.87
N LEU A 20 3.19 -63.33 46.68
CA LEU A 20 4.44 -62.81 46.11
C LEU A 20 4.31 -62.45 44.64
N VAL A 21 3.56 -63.23 43.87
CA VAL A 21 3.27 -62.90 42.46
C VAL A 21 2.40 -61.64 42.33
N VAL A 22 1.38 -61.46 43.17
CA VAL A 22 0.55 -60.27 43.18
C VAL A 22 1.37 -59.05 43.55
N VAL A 23 2.23 -59.07 44.53
CA VAL A 23 3.12 -57.96 44.91
C VAL A 23 4.10 -57.62 43.77
N ALA A 24 4.64 -58.62 43.06
CA ALA A 24 5.55 -58.45 41.96
C ALA A 24 4.81 -57.76 40.75
N ILE A 25 3.57 -58.19 40.47
CA ILE A 25 2.76 -57.56 39.39
C ILE A 25 2.38 -56.14 39.75
N PHE A 26 1.99 -55.85 41.01
CA PHE A 26 1.72 -54.48 41.44
C PHE A 26 2.98 -53.61 41.47
N GLY A 27 4.12 -54.16 41.83
CA GLY A 27 5.40 -53.43 41.78
C GLY A 27 5.85 -53.08 40.36
N VAL A 28 5.62 -53.97 39.39
CA VAL A 28 5.94 -53.73 38.00
C VAL A 28 4.96 -52.73 37.37
N LEU A 29 3.67 -52.76 37.75
CA LEU A 29 2.67 -51.83 37.29
C LEU A 29 2.89 -50.37 37.81
N GLN A 30 3.48 -50.23 39.00
CA GLN A 30 3.83 -48.90 39.52
C GLN A 30 5.14 -48.34 38.92
N ALA A 31 6.00 -49.20 38.37
CA ALA A 31 7.23 -48.77 37.71
C ALA A 31 7.02 -48.29 36.25
N MET A 32 5.81 -48.43 35.72
CA MET A 32 5.38 -47.75 34.50
C MET A 32 4.88 -46.35 34.84
N GLU A 33 5.72 -45.53 35.43
CA GLU A 33 5.48 -44.10 35.43
C GLU A 33 5.38 -43.68 33.96
N SER A 34 4.18 -43.41 33.51
CA SER A 34 3.98 -42.75 32.23
C SER A 34 4.73 -41.41 32.30
N LYS A 35 5.89 -41.35 31.66
CA LYS A 35 6.52 -40.04 31.42
C LYS A 35 5.51 -39.19 30.65
N SER A 36 4.75 -38.40 31.38
CA SER A 36 3.96 -37.37 30.79
C SER A 36 4.90 -36.42 30.05
N ALA A 37 4.74 -36.31 28.76
CA ALA A 37 5.46 -35.28 28.01
C ALA A 37 5.05 -33.93 28.59
N THR A 38 5.99 -33.24 29.22
CA THR A 38 5.79 -31.84 29.62
C THR A 38 6.15 -30.98 28.43
N THR A 39 5.22 -30.17 27.98
CA THR A 39 5.47 -29.13 26.96
C THR A 39 5.65 -27.80 27.67
N ASP A 40 6.70 -27.10 27.31
CA ASP A 40 6.92 -25.71 27.68
C ASP A 40 6.76 -24.83 26.45
N GLN A 41 6.26 -23.61 26.65
CA GLN A 41 6.01 -22.67 25.57
C GLN A 41 6.86 -21.42 25.80
N VAL A 42 7.58 -21.03 24.76
CA VAL A 42 8.32 -19.77 24.73
C VAL A 42 7.54 -18.80 23.84
N ASN A 43 7.09 -17.71 24.39
CA ASN A 43 6.47 -16.63 23.64
C ASN A 43 7.56 -15.76 22.99
N LEU A 44 7.51 -15.69 21.67
CA LEU A 44 8.38 -14.81 20.88
C LEU A 44 7.57 -13.61 20.41
N THR A 45 8.09 -12.41 20.67
CA THR A 45 7.49 -11.15 20.23
C THR A 45 8.53 -10.39 19.40
N VAL A 46 8.09 -9.84 18.26
CA VAL A 46 8.88 -8.94 17.41
C VAL A 46 8.00 -7.80 16.96
N ASP A 47 8.52 -6.58 17.01
CA ASP A 47 7.90 -5.39 16.45
C ASP A 47 8.57 -5.07 15.11
N VAL A 48 7.76 -4.93 14.07
CA VAL A 48 8.22 -4.53 12.73
C VAL A 48 7.89 -3.06 12.53
N ALA A 49 8.90 -2.22 12.26
CA ALA A 49 8.71 -0.81 12.01
C ALA A 49 7.91 -0.59 10.71
N SER A 50 7.04 0.43 10.71
CA SER A 50 6.36 0.89 9.49
C SER A 50 7.36 1.55 8.55
N VAL A 51 7.26 1.23 7.26
CA VAL A 51 8.02 1.83 6.17
C VAL A 51 7.04 2.37 5.16
N ILE A 52 7.26 3.62 4.71
CA ILE A 52 6.57 4.23 3.60
C ILE A 52 7.51 5.19 2.90
N ASP A 53 7.62 5.08 1.59
CA ASP A 53 8.50 5.92 0.76
C ASP A 53 7.87 6.14 -0.61
N VAL A 54 8.18 7.28 -1.24
CA VAL A 54 7.77 7.60 -2.62
C VAL A 54 8.93 8.21 -3.39
N THR A 55 9.14 7.72 -4.59
CA THR A 55 10.10 8.26 -5.55
C THR A 55 9.39 8.60 -6.84
N CYS A 56 9.40 9.88 -7.22
CA CYS A 56 8.85 10.37 -8.48
C CYS A 56 9.99 11.03 -9.27
N PRO A 57 10.58 10.35 -10.29
CA PRO A 57 11.57 10.98 -11.14
C PRO A 57 10.94 12.10 -11.97
N ASP A 58 11.74 13.10 -12.30
CA ASP A 58 11.29 14.20 -13.16
C ASP A 58 10.74 13.66 -14.49
N PRO A 59 9.58 14.13 -14.93
CA PRO A 59 9.06 13.80 -16.26
C PRO A 59 9.98 14.38 -17.33
N SER A 60 9.94 13.83 -18.53
CA SER A 60 10.58 14.46 -19.67
C SER A 60 10.03 15.86 -19.87
N ALA A 61 10.90 16.85 -20.12
CA ALA A 61 10.48 18.21 -20.39
C ALA A 61 9.47 18.26 -21.57
N PHE A 62 8.52 19.20 -21.50
CA PHE A 62 7.55 19.40 -22.59
C PHE A 62 8.21 19.81 -23.93
N GLY A 63 9.48 20.28 -23.88
CA GLY A 63 10.19 20.77 -25.06
C GLY A 63 9.69 22.13 -25.53
N THR A 64 9.96 22.44 -26.79
CA THR A 64 9.46 23.68 -27.41
C THR A 64 8.02 23.50 -27.88
N LEU A 65 7.12 24.32 -27.36
CA LEU A 65 5.71 24.27 -27.67
C LEU A 65 5.35 25.16 -28.88
N THR A 66 4.47 24.65 -29.73
CA THR A 66 3.76 25.44 -30.74
C THR A 66 2.40 25.78 -30.19
N PRO A 67 2.04 27.05 -30.02
CA PRO A 67 0.71 27.44 -29.53
C PRO A 67 -0.43 26.74 -30.28
N GLY A 68 -1.41 26.21 -29.52
CA GLY A 68 -2.53 25.44 -30.07
C GLY A 68 -2.22 23.99 -30.37
N THR A 69 -0.98 23.53 -30.07
CA THR A 69 -0.60 22.10 -30.18
C THR A 69 -0.23 21.57 -28.80
N ALA A 70 -1.09 20.74 -28.25
CA ALA A 70 -0.85 20.16 -26.94
C ALA A 70 0.30 19.14 -26.95
N VAL A 71 1.10 19.17 -25.89
CA VAL A 71 2.16 18.20 -25.61
C VAL A 71 1.86 17.49 -24.29
N THR A 72 2.23 16.23 -24.19
CA THR A 72 2.06 15.40 -22.98
C THR A 72 3.40 14.85 -22.53
N THR A 73 3.55 14.71 -21.21
CA THR A 73 4.66 14.00 -20.59
C THR A 73 4.16 13.19 -19.40
N THR A 74 4.94 12.24 -18.90
CA THR A 74 4.53 11.35 -17.82
C THR A 74 5.68 11.17 -16.85
N ALA A 75 5.38 11.23 -15.55
CA ALA A 75 6.23 10.77 -14.48
C ALA A 75 5.64 9.49 -13.87
N THR A 76 6.47 8.52 -13.53
CA THR A 76 6.04 7.33 -12.79
C THR A 76 6.52 7.46 -11.36
N CYS A 77 5.59 7.57 -10.42
CA CYS A 77 5.86 7.57 -9.00
C CYS A 77 5.83 6.13 -8.48
N THR A 78 6.93 5.64 -7.94
CA THR A 78 7.01 4.33 -7.27
C THR A 78 6.88 4.55 -5.77
N THR A 79 5.91 3.89 -5.16
CA THR A 79 5.66 3.91 -3.72
C THR A 79 5.94 2.54 -3.14
N THR A 80 6.66 2.49 -2.00
CA THR A 80 6.90 1.26 -1.24
C THR A 80 6.35 1.41 0.16
N THR A 81 5.53 0.45 0.61
CA THR A 81 5.02 0.42 1.99
C THR A 81 4.82 -1.01 2.50
N ASN A 82 5.06 -1.21 3.81
CA ASN A 82 4.66 -2.43 4.53
C ASN A 82 3.36 -2.26 5.32
N ASN A 83 2.68 -1.12 5.18
CA ASN A 83 1.37 -0.90 5.81
C ASN A 83 0.31 -1.76 5.12
N SER A 84 -0.35 -2.66 5.87
CA SER A 84 -1.34 -3.60 5.35
C SER A 84 -2.61 -2.94 4.82
N THR A 85 -2.93 -1.73 5.28
CA THR A 85 -4.05 -0.92 4.79
C THR A 85 -3.68 -0.05 3.58
N GLY A 86 -2.40 -0.10 3.14
CA GLY A 86 -1.93 0.65 1.98
C GLY A 86 -1.57 2.11 2.27
N TYR A 87 -1.77 2.97 1.28
CA TYR A 87 -1.35 4.37 1.33
C TYR A 87 -2.22 5.27 0.46
N ILE A 88 -2.12 6.56 0.73
CA ILE A 88 -2.67 7.64 -0.09
C ILE A 88 -1.50 8.39 -0.74
N LEU A 89 -1.53 8.53 -2.08
CA LEU A 89 -0.64 9.43 -2.82
C LEU A 89 -1.33 10.78 -3.01
N GLN A 90 -0.64 11.84 -2.66
CA GLN A 90 -1.11 13.21 -2.74
C GLN A 90 -0.19 14.05 -3.63
N ALA A 91 -0.72 15.08 -4.25
CA ALA A 91 0.05 16.02 -5.06
C ALA A 91 -0.31 17.46 -4.70
N LYS A 92 0.64 18.37 -4.93
CA LYS A 92 0.43 19.83 -4.92
C LYS A 92 1.38 20.52 -5.90
N ARG A 93 1.07 21.75 -6.29
CA ARG A 93 2.05 22.69 -6.85
C ARG A 93 2.78 23.41 -5.72
N ASP A 94 3.99 23.87 -5.98
CA ASP A 94 4.75 24.64 -5.00
C ASP A 94 4.54 26.16 -5.14
N ASP A 95 3.94 26.61 -6.23
CA ASP A 95 3.56 27.98 -6.43
C ASP A 95 2.14 28.32 -5.91
N ALA A 96 1.92 29.59 -5.54
CA ALA A 96 0.66 30.02 -4.94
C ALA A 96 -0.45 30.20 -5.97
N ASP A 97 -0.13 30.61 -7.21
CA ASP A 97 -1.12 30.98 -8.24
C ASP A 97 -1.19 29.98 -9.38
N THR A 98 -0.08 29.64 -10.06
CA THR A 98 -0.02 28.62 -11.12
C THR A 98 1.19 27.70 -10.97
N THR A 99 1.21 26.59 -11.72
CA THR A 99 2.32 25.65 -11.68
C THR A 99 3.53 26.10 -12.51
N LEU A 100 3.30 26.82 -13.62
CA LEU A 100 4.34 27.17 -14.59
C LEU A 100 4.43 28.70 -14.78
N ASP A 101 5.55 29.27 -14.35
CA ASP A 101 5.88 30.70 -14.45
C ASP A 101 7.02 30.93 -15.42
N LEU A 102 6.98 32.07 -16.10
CA LEU A 102 8.06 32.53 -16.94
C LEU A 102 9.30 32.78 -16.09
N SER A 103 10.39 32.14 -16.41
CA SER A 103 11.64 32.14 -15.59
C SER A 103 12.25 33.53 -15.38
N THR A 104 11.86 34.52 -16.20
CA THR A 104 12.32 35.92 -16.11
C THR A 104 11.26 36.84 -15.50
N ASP A 105 10.05 36.37 -15.31
CA ASP A 105 8.92 37.16 -14.78
C ASP A 105 7.85 36.22 -14.19
N ALA A 106 7.89 36.05 -12.89
CA ALA A 106 6.96 35.18 -12.15
C ALA A 106 5.50 35.64 -12.15
N THR A 107 5.21 36.80 -12.73
CA THR A 107 3.83 37.27 -12.94
C THR A 107 3.24 36.89 -14.30
N THR A 108 4.08 36.38 -15.20
CA THR A 108 3.69 35.86 -16.51
C THR A 108 3.59 34.35 -16.46
N ASN A 109 2.37 33.84 -16.38
CA ASN A 109 2.09 32.45 -16.05
C ASN A 109 1.46 31.69 -17.24
N ILE A 110 1.55 30.35 -17.21
CA ILE A 110 0.68 29.48 -17.97
C ILE A 110 -0.48 29.07 -17.05
N THR A 111 -1.70 29.35 -17.47
CA THR A 111 -2.89 29.01 -16.68
C THR A 111 -3.00 27.51 -16.44
N ASP A 112 -3.21 27.11 -15.19
CA ASP A 112 -3.58 25.74 -14.83
C ASP A 112 -5.05 25.45 -15.16
N LYS A 113 -5.41 24.19 -15.34
CA LYS A 113 -6.80 23.76 -15.27
C LYS A 113 -7.36 24.01 -13.87
N THR A 114 -8.67 23.86 -13.70
CA THR A 114 -9.30 23.93 -12.37
C THR A 114 -8.54 23.05 -11.40
N ALA A 115 -8.09 23.62 -10.28
CA ALA A 115 -7.31 22.89 -9.28
C ALA A 115 -8.07 21.65 -8.81
N TRP A 116 -7.35 20.54 -8.70
CA TRP A 116 -7.91 19.27 -8.23
C TRP A 116 -8.48 19.39 -6.81
N ASP A 117 -9.63 18.77 -6.62
CA ASP A 117 -10.30 18.62 -5.33
C ASP A 117 -10.97 17.25 -5.30
N SER A 118 -10.38 16.34 -4.54
CA SER A 118 -10.84 14.95 -4.40
C SER A 118 -12.20 14.83 -3.70
N THR A 119 -12.58 15.85 -2.93
CA THR A 119 -13.85 15.89 -2.18
C THR A 119 -15.00 16.53 -2.98
N ALA A 120 -14.68 17.17 -4.09
CA ALA A 120 -15.68 17.78 -4.96
C ALA A 120 -16.69 16.74 -5.49
N ASN A 121 -17.89 17.17 -5.85
CA ASN A 121 -18.93 16.32 -6.40
C ASN A 121 -19.26 15.10 -5.52
N THR A 122 -19.25 15.27 -4.21
CA THR A 122 -19.50 14.19 -3.21
C THR A 122 -18.44 13.08 -3.24
N GLY A 123 -17.17 13.43 -3.54
CA GLY A 123 -16.05 12.50 -3.61
C GLY A 123 -15.73 11.96 -5.01
N ASP A 124 -16.50 12.38 -6.03
CA ASP A 124 -16.23 11.99 -7.43
C ASP A 124 -15.09 12.81 -8.06
N GLY A 125 -14.61 13.84 -7.33
CA GLY A 125 -13.57 14.75 -7.80
C GLY A 125 -14.07 15.73 -8.86
N ASN A 126 -13.23 16.70 -9.21
CA ASN A 126 -13.59 17.77 -10.15
C ASN A 126 -12.82 17.72 -11.48
N ALA A 127 -12.05 16.67 -11.74
CA ALA A 127 -11.38 16.54 -13.03
C ALA A 127 -12.40 16.46 -14.18
N ALA A 128 -12.07 17.08 -15.30
CA ALA A 128 -12.93 17.17 -16.47
C ALA A 128 -12.20 16.76 -17.77
N THR A 129 -12.95 16.38 -18.78
CA THR A 129 -12.40 16.17 -20.12
C THR A 129 -11.67 17.41 -20.61
N TRP A 130 -10.58 17.20 -21.35
CA TRP A 130 -9.75 18.31 -21.80
C TRP A 130 -10.50 19.25 -22.74
N SER A 131 -10.43 20.54 -22.46
CA SER A 131 -10.95 21.60 -23.33
C SER A 131 -10.08 22.85 -23.21
N GLY A 132 -9.83 23.56 -24.33
CA GLY A 132 -9.04 24.80 -24.35
C GLY A 132 -7.55 24.55 -24.00
N THR A 133 -6.88 25.64 -23.56
CA THR A 133 -5.45 25.69 -23.24
C THR A 133 -5.19 25.56 -21.73
N GLY A 134 -3.92 25.46 -21.33
CA GLY A 134 -3.44 25.44 -19.96
C GLY A 134 -2.63 24.18 -19.63
N LEU A 135 -2.17 24.09 -18.38
CA LEU A 135 -1.55 22.89 -17.80
C LEU A 135 -2.60 22.08 -17.05
N GLY A 136 -2.61 20.79 -17.26
CA GLY A 136 -3.39 19.85 -16.45
C GLY A 136 -2.61 18.57 -16.19
N PHE A 137 -2.96 17.91 -15.12
CA PHE A 137 -2.43 16.58 -14.77
C PHE A 137 -3.56 15.57 -14.57
N ARG A 138 -3.20 14.31 -14.49
CA ARG A 138 -4.07 13.19 -14.15
C ARG A 138 -3.24 11.99 -13.67
N VAL A 139 -3.84 11.08 -12.92
CA VAL A 139 -3.31 9.71 -12.83
C VAL A 139 -3.74 8.97 -14.10
N MET A 140 -2.82 8.25 -14.71
CA MET A 140 -3.09 7.45 -15.92
C MET A 140 -3.50 6.03 -15.51
N GLN A 141 -4.40 5.43 -16.29
CA GLN A 141 -4.76 4.03 -16.10
C GLN A 141 -3.59 3.10 -16.46
N THR A 142 -2.95 3.39 -17.62
CA THR A 142 -1.77 2.65 -18.05
C THR A 142 -0.55 3.05 -17.23
N GLY A 143 0.11 2.09 -16.61
CA GLY A 143 1.28 2.33 -15.76
C GLY A 143 0.93 2.72 -14.33
N THR A 144 -0.32 2.52 -13.90
CA THR A 144 -0.75 2.58 -12.50
C THR A 144 -1.20 1.20 -12.06
N ASP A 145 -0.50 0.62 -11.12
CA ASP A 145 -0.65 -0.79 -10.72
C ASP A 145 -1.95 -1.04 -9.96
N SER A 146 -2.31 -0.15 -9.06
CA SER A 146 -3.52 -0.27 -8.23
C SER A 146 -4.05 1.07 -7.75
N GLY A 147 -5.29 1.11 -7.28
CA GLY A 147 -5.91 2.34 -6.75
C GLY A 147 -6.41 3.32 -7.81
N TYR A 148 -6.27 3.01 -9.10
CA TYR A 148 -6.79 3.88 -10.16
C TYR A 148 -8.30 4.09 -10.04
N SER A 149 -8.73 5.34 -10.01
CA SER A 149 -10.13 5.72 -9.96
C SER A 149 -10.61 6.23 -11.31
N SER A 150 -11.43 5.45 -12.01
CA SER A 150 -12.08 5.89 -13.25
C SER A 150 -13.10 7.00 -13.03
N THR A 151 -13.65 7.11 -11.84
CA THR A 151 -14.53 8.22 -11.45
C THR A 151 -13.77 9.53 -11.46
N TRP A 152 -12.57 9.55 -10.92
CA TRP A 152 -11.71 10.73 -10.87
C TRP A 152 -11.08 11.04 -12.22
N TRP A 153 -10.45 10.07 -12.85
CA TRP A 153 -9.52 10.31 -13.96
C TRP A 153 -10.05 9.86 -15.33
N GLY A 154 -11.29 9.32 -15.38
CA GLY A 154 -11.90 8.85 -16.62
C GLY A 154 -11.76 7.34 -16.81
N SER A 155 -12.42 6.80 -17.83
CA SER A 155 -12.49 5.33 -18.04
C SER A 155 -11.23 4.73 -18.68
N ASP A 156 -10.44 5.57 -19.35
CA ASP A 156 -9.18 5.18 -20.00
C ASP A 156 -8.28 6.40 -20.27
N ASP A 157 -7.15 6.21 -20.92
CA ASP A 157 -6.17 7.27 -21.21
C ASP A 157 -6.41 7.98 -22.55
N THR A 158 -7.46 7.64 -23.31
CA THR A 158 -7.80 8.38 -24.53
C THR A 158 -8.32 9.77 -24.19
N LEU A 159 -8.03 10.75 -25.05
CA LEU A 159 -8.46 12.14 -24.81
C LEU A 159 -9.98 12.33 -24.69
N THR A 160 -10.76 11.42 -25.25
CA THR A 160 -12.22 11.45 -25.19
C THR A 160 -12.73 11.09 -23.81
N ASN A 161 -12.06 10.18 -23.11
CA ASN A 161 -12.50 9.61 -21.83
C ASN A 161 -11.64 10.05 -20.65
N ALA A 162 -10.44 10.53 -20.91
CA ALA A 162 -9.52 11.02 -19.90
C ALA A 162 -10.01 12.34 -19.30
N LYS A 163 -9.92 12.45 -17.98
CA LYS A 163 -10.19 13.69 -17.25
C LYS A 163 -8.87 14.26 -16.72
N PHE A 164 -8.80 15.58 -16.68
CA PHE A 164 -7.65 16.34 -16.21
C PHE A 164 -8.08 17.40 -15.20
N ALA A 165 -7.18 17.72 -14.28
CA ALA A 165 -7.31 18.85 -13.35
C ALA A 165 -6.00 19.63 -13.30
N GLY A 166 -6.00 20.83 -12.75
CA GLY A 166 -4.79 21.56 -12.38
C GLY A 166 -4.23 21.03 -11.06
N LEU A 167 -2.93 21.21 -10.83
CA LEU A 167 -2.33 20.85 -9.55
C LEU A 167 -2.95 21.72 -8.43
N PRO A 168 -3.34 21.13 -7.30
CA PRO A 168 -3.87 21.89 -6.16
C PRO A 168 -2.75 22.66 -5.45
N SER A 169 -3.07 23.76 -4.78
CA SER A 169 -2.10 24.55 -3.99
C SER A 169 -1.75 23.94 -2.63
N ALA A 170 -2.52 22.97 -2.16
CA ALA A 170 -2.28 22.17 -0.97
C ALA A 170 -2.33 20.69 -1.34
N TYR A 171 -1.71 19.83 -0.54
CA TYR A 171 -1.77 18.39 -0.79
C TYR A 171 -3.21 17.89 -0.83
N ASP A 172 -3.54 17.22 -1.92
CA ASP A 172 -4.82 16.56 -2.11
C ASP A 172 -4.61 15.15 -2.68
N THR A 173 -5.50 14.25 -2.35
CA THR A 173 -5.43 12.83 -2.72
C THR A 173 -5.65 12.65 -4.21
N ILE A 174 -4.69 12.01 -4.88
CA ILE A 174 -4.77 11.69 -6.30
C ILE A 174 -4.89 10.20 -6.57
N LEU A 175 -4.49 9.37 -5.60
CA LEU A 175 -4.56 7.91 -5.66
C LEU A 175 -4.71 7.35 -4.24
N ASP A 176 -5.53 6.31 -4.09
CA ASP A 176 -5.73 5.57 -2.85
C ASP A 176 -5.52 4.08 -3.12
N VAL A 177 -4.49 3.50 -2.48
CA VAL A 177 -4.08 2.10 -2.65
C VAL A 177 -4.30 1.37 -1.33
N SER A 178 -5.11 0.31 -1.36
CA SER A 178 -5.57 -0.42 -0.17
C SER A 178 -4.72 -1.65 0.18
N SER A 179 -3.46 -1.73 -0.28
CA SER A 179 -2.58 -2.88 -0.05
C SER A 179 -1.14 -2.48 0.19
N ALA A 180 -0.42 -3.30 0.96
CA ALA A 180 1.02 -3.19 1.11
C ALA A 180 1.75 -3.62 -0.17
N GLY A 181 2.99 -3.19 -0.32
CA GLY A 181 3.90 -3.57 -1.40
C GLY A 181 4.56 -2.39 -2.08
N GLU A 182 5.23 -2.68 -3.18
CA GLU A 182 5.72 -1.70 -4.13
C GLU A 182 4.68 -1.56 -5.24
N THR A 183 4.34 -0.32 -5.58
CA THR A 183 3.33 -0.01 -6.61
C THR A 183 3.75 1.22 -7.39
N ASP A 184 3.46 1.19 -8.68
CA ASP A 184 3.68 2.30 -9.59
C ASP A 184 2.40 3.09 -9.84
N ALA A 185 2.55 4.41 -9.93
CA ALA A 185 1.50 5.35 -10.31
C ALA A 185 2.01 6.26 -11.42
N ALA A 186 1.51 6.10 -12.62
CA ALA A 186 1.83 6.98 -13.75
C ALA A 186 1.02 8.28 -13.64
N VAL A 187 1.71 9.40 -13.53
CA VAL A 187 1.12 10.74 -13.52
C VAL A 187 1.42 11.42 -14.84
N GLY A 188 0.38 11.59 -15.64
CA GLY A 188 0.45 12.26 -16.94
C GLY A 188 0.19 13.77 -16.80
N PHE A 189 0.99 14.57 -17.49
CA PHE A 189 0.82 16.03 -17.62
C PHE A 189 0.50 16.36 -19.07
N ARG A 190 -0.42 17.29 -19.29
CA ARG A 190 -0.76 17.82 -20.60
C ARG A 190 -0.70 19.32 -20.55
N LEU A 191 0.00 19.88 -21.53
CA LEU A 191 0.17 21.32 -21.69
C LEU A 191 -0.23 21.76 -23.09
N ASP A 192 -1.06 22.79 -23.16
CA ASP A 192 -1.39 23.52 -24.38
C ASP A 192 -1.41 25.01 -24.09
N VAL A 193 -0.79 25.83 -24.92
CA VAL A 193 -0.67 27.27 -24.70
C VAL A 193 -1.42 28.07 -25.76
N PRO A 194 -2.04 29.21 -25.36
CA PRO A 194 -2.73 30.07 -26.34
C PRO A 194 -1.73 30.76 -27.27
N ALA A 195 -2.21 31.20 -28.44
CA ALA A 195 -1.39 31.90 -29.41
C ALA A 195 -0.77 33.21 -28.89
N ALA A 196 -1.37 33.82 -27.87
CA ALA A 196 -0.88 35.03 -27.22
C ALA A 196 0.07 34.77 -26.04
N GLN A 197 0.44 33.53 -25.75
CA GLN A 197 1.36 33.24 -24.66
C GLN A 197 2.72 33.90 -24.94
N THR A 198 3.25 34.59 -23.94
CA THR A 198 4.58 35.22 -24.03
C THR A 198 5.64 34.15 -24.30
N ALA A 199 6.52 34.41 -25.26
CA ALA A 199 7.61 33.49 -25.57
C ALA A 199 8.68 33.50 -24.44
N GLY A 200 9.17 32.34 -24.07
CA GLY A 200 10.21 32.18 -23.05
C GLY A 200 10.22 30.79 -22.44
N THR A 201 11.08 30.61 -21.45
CA THR A 201 11.16 29.36 -20.68
C THR A 201 10.25 29.47 -19.46
N TYR A 202 9.34 28.50 -19.32
CA TYR A 202 8.46 28.38 -18.17
C TYR A 202 8.92 27.20 -17.30
N THR A 203 8.97 27.42 -15.99
CA THR A 203 9.39 26.42 -15.00
C THR A 203 8.39 26.37 -13.86
N GLY A 204 8.32 25.21 -13.21
CA GLY A 204 7.49 25.02 -12.03
C GLY A 204 7.71 23.63 -11.44
N THR A 205 7.18 23.41 -10.25
CA THR A 205 7.38 22.18 -9.48
C THR A 205 6.03 21.61 -9.05
N ALA A 206 5.89 20.29 -9.23
CA ALA A 206 4.85 19.49 -8.61
C ALA A 206 5.50 18.62 -7.51
N THR A 207 4.95 18.69 -6.31
CA THR A 207 5.43 17.89 -5.18
C THR A 207 4.45 16.78 -4.87
N PHE A 208 4.98 15.57 -4.70
CA PHE A 208 4.21 14.38 -4.33
C PHE A 208 4.53 13.97 -2.90
N GLN A 209 3.51 13.52 -2.18
CA GLN A 209 3.62 13.01 -0.83
C GLN A 209 2.83 11.72 -0.71
N VAL A 210 3.35 10.79 0.10
CA VAL A 210 2.65 9.57 0.46
C VAL A 210 2.35 9.54 1.96
N THR A 211 1.17 9.10 2.33
CA THR A 211 0.76 8.88 3.72
C THR A 211 0.15 7.49 3.87
N ALA A 212 0.43 6.82 5.00
CA ALA A 212 -0.17 5.52 5.28
C ALA A 212 -1.69 5.66 5.43
N ASN A 213 -2.44 4.69 4.90
CA ASN A 213 -3.86 4.57 5.21
C ASN A 213 -4.05 4.17 6.68
N PRO A 214 -5.09 4.71 7.34
CA PRO A 214 -5.39 4.42 8.75
C PRO A 214 -5.79 2.95 8.99
#